data_6cd68fde90ef823a01d4242cfa689d1c
#
_entry.id   6cd68fde90ef823a01d4242cfa689d1c
#
_cell.length_a   1.000
_cell.length_b   1.000
_cell.length_c   1.000
_cell.angle_alpha   90.00
_cell.angle_beta   90.00
_cell.angle_gamma   90.00
#
_symmetry.space_group_name_H-M   'P 1'
#
loop_
_entity.id
_entity.type
_entity.pdbx_description
1 polymer ?
#
loop_
_entity_poly.entity_id
_entity_poly.type
_entity_poly.pdbx_seq_one_letter_code
_entity_poly.pdbx_strand_id
1 'polypeptide(L)'
;MDPASTDYGLRTYGAMNFSINPFTDDLAVDLGTVHTFIYGRGRGMVVNEPSLVAIDKVSDQVIAVGNEALEMLGRSPEDVVVVYPMQDGVVADSELTQTMLKKLIRKARGGRARFSRRIIQSVPAGITSVERFAIRDVVKGIGASRVYLVEEGLAAAIGAKLPAAEMTATMVVDIGGATTSIAVVANAGIVESETLRLGGLDMDRMITDYIKHERRVLIGERTAERLKIVLGSATDPIEDHKSVVKGQNVSEGGPEMIEVSSLEVHRAIEPIVKQIVEAVRDVLERIPPEVAGDIHDTGLVLTGGMALLAGMDARISQTTRLHVAVAESPRQSVARGLIALFDQPLLLRRVARNVELA
;
A
#
# COMPACT_ATOMS: atom_id res chain seq x y z
N MET A 1 22.17 41.38 -42.12
CA MET A 1 22.22 39.90 -42.28
C MET A 1 21.77 39.30 -40.99
N ASP A 2 20.54 38.82 -40.97
CA ASP A 2 19.83 38.29 -39.79
C ASP A 2 19.88 36.75 -39.87
N PRO A 3 20.33 36.04 -38.84
CA PRO A 3 20.31 34.57 -38.87
C PRO A 3 19.02 34.02 -38.29
N ALA A 4 18.22 33.46 -39.18
CA ALA A 4 17.27 32.37 -39.09
C ALA A 4 16.74 32.00 -37.68
N SER A 5 15.49 32.37 -37.45
CA SER A 5 14.58 31.76 -36.48
C SER A 5 14.18 30.34 -36.95
N THR A 6 14.67 29.34 -36.27
CA THR A 6 14.18 27.97 -36.42
C THR A 6 12.90 27.80 -35.59
N ASP A 7 11.79 27.90 -36.26
CA ASP A 7 10.45 27.65 -35.69
C ASP A 7 10.29 26.13 -35.47
N TYR A 8 10.44 25.66 -34.23
CA TYR A 8 10.03 24.31 -33.83
C TYR A 8 8.52 24.29 -33.68
N GLY A 9 7.86 23.89 -34.75
CA GLY A 9 6.41 23.69 -34.82
C GLY A 9 5.90 22.84 -33.65
N LEU A 10 5.40 23.49 -32.61
CA LEU A 10 4.53 22.89 -31.61
C LEU A 10 3.24 22.45 -32.27
N ARG A 11 3.19 21.17 -32.65
CA ARG A 11 1.90 20.55 -33.01
C ARG A 11 0.98 20.69 -31.80
N THR A 12 0.03 21.56 -31.91
CA THR A 12 -1.11 21.68 -31.00
C THR A 12 -1.88 20.37 -31.04
N TYR A 13 -1.61 19.47 -30.11
CA TYR A 13 -2.45 18.32 -29.86
C TYR A 13 -3.78 18.84 -29.31
N GLY A 14 -4.84 18.62 -30.09
CA GLY A 14 -6.19 19.06 -29.77
C GLY A 14 -6.56 18.75 -28.31
N ALA A 15 -7.09 19.73 -27.64
CA ALA A 15 -7.68 19.61 -26.31
C ALA A 15 -8.75 18.51 -26.37
N MET A 16 -8.43 17.32 -25.85
CA MET A 16 -9.46 16.32 -25.59
C MET A 16 -10.31 16.84 -24.44
N ASN A 17 -11.46 17.40 -24.77
CA ASN A 17 -12.53 17.70 -23.82
C ASN A 17 -12.94 16.38 -23.16
N PHE A 18 -12.44 16.11 -21.96
CA PHE A 18 -12.91 15.02 -21.12
C PHE A 18 -14.29 15.38 -20.59
N SER A 19 -15.34 15.14 -21.38
CA SER A 19 -16.71 15.24 -20.93
C SER A 19 -16.89 14.31 -19.73
N ILE A 20 -17.21 14.90 -18.58
CA ILE A 20 -17.60 14.15 -17.37
C ILE A 20 -18.98 13.56 -17.71
N ASN A 21 -19.03 12.29 -18.07
CA ASN A 21 -20.30 11.60 -18.25
C ASN A 21 -20.81 11.18 -16.86
N PRO A 22 -21.96 11.70 -16.41
CA PRO A 22 -22.48 11.41 -15.09
C PRO A 22 -22.85 9.93 -14.85
N PHE A 23 -22.83 9.13 -15.91
CA PHE A 23 -23.14 7.69 -15.86
C PHE A 23 -21.89 6.81 -15.79
N THR A 24 -20.68 7.35 -15.83
CA THR A 24 -19.42 6.59 -15.78
C THR A 24 -18.58 7.04 -14.60
N ASP A 25 -18.03 6.05 -13.89
CA ASP A 25 -17.11 6.28 -12.77
C ASP A 25 -15.68 5.97 -13.19
N ASP A 26 -14.81 6.98 -13.21
CA ASP A 26 -13.37 6.78 -13.23
C ASP A 26 -12.90 6.50 -11.81
N LEU A 27 -12.18 5.40 -11.61
CA LEU A 27 -11.74 4.93 -10.30
C LEU A 27 -10.21 4.85 -10.23
N ALA A 28 -9.66 5.33 -9.13
CA ALA A 28 -8.29 5.03 -8.72
C ALA A 28 -8.36 3.94 -7.65
N VAL A 29 -7.69 2.83 -7.87
CA VAL A 29 -7.73 1.64 -7.01
C VAL A 29 -6.34 1.37 -6.48
N ASP A 30 -6.18 1.46 -5.17
CA ASP A 30 -5.02 0.98 -4.46
C ASP A 30 -5.42 -0.33 -3.77
N LEU A 31 -4.98 -1.43 -4.38
CA LEU A 31 -5.34 -2.78 -3.97
C LEU A 31 -4.17 -3.41 -3.21
N GLY A 32 -4.04 -3.05 -1.95
CA GLY A 32 -3.03 -3.62 -1.07
C GLY A 32 -3.44 -4.98 -0.50
N THR A 33 -2.45 -5.74 -0.01
CA THR A 33 -2.68 -7.05 0.63
C THR A 33 -3.58 -6.93 1.85
N VAL A 34 -3.40 -5.90 2.68
CA VAL A 34 -4.12 -5.72 3.95
C VAL A 34 -5.31 -4.79 3.80
N HIS A 35 -5.19 -3.78 2.95
CA HIS A 35 -6.19 -2.71 2.85
C HIS A 35 -6.41 -2.28 1.41
N THR A 36 -7.67 -2.05 1.06
CA THR A 36 -8.08 -1.56 -0.26
C THR A 36 -8.61 -0.14 -0.13
N PHE A 37 -8.01 0.80 -0.87
CA PHE A 37 -8.53 2.16 -1.03
C PHE A 37 -9.03 2.36 -2.46
N ILE A 38 -10.24 2.93 -2.60
CA ILE A 38 -10.77 3.31 -3.91
C ILE A 38 -11.25 4.75 -3.84
N TYR A 39 -10.77 5.55 -4.80
CA TYR A 39 -11.23 6.90 -5.02
C TYR A 39 -12.03 6.99 -6.31
N GLY A 40 -13.16 7.67 -6.26
CA GLY A 40 -13.94 8.04 -7.42
C GLY A 40 -13.62 9.47 -7.87
N ARG A 41 -13.36 9.68 -9.16
CA ARG A 41 -13.10 11.03 -9.69
C ARG A 41 -14.28 11.96 -9.39
N GLY A 42 -14.00 13.10 -8.73
CA GLY A 42 -15.02 14.06 -8.30
C GLY A 42 -15.89 13.62 -7.11
N ARG A 43 -15.61 12.46 -6.49
CA ARG A 43 -16.35 11.94 -5.32
C ARG A 43 -15.49 11.73 -4.09
N GLY A 44 -14.16 11.80 -4.24
CA GLY A 44 -13.23 11.50 -3.16
C GLY A 44 -13.12 9.99 -2.88
N MET A 45 -12.75 9.65 -1.65
CA MET A 45 -12.61 8.25 -1.21
C MET A 45 -13.98 7.58 -1.09
N VAL A 46 -14.16 6.48 -1.81
CA VAL A 46 -15.41 5.71 -1.86
C VAL A 46 -15.32 4.34 -1.20
N VAL A 47 -14.09 3.79 -1.07
CA VAL A 47 -13.80 2.57 -0.31
C VAL A 47 -12.56 2.80 0.54
N ASN A 48 -12.63 2.38 1.80
CA ASN A 48 -11.53 2.31 2.76
C ASN A 48 -11.82 1.11 3.65
N GLU A 49 -11.47 -0.07 3.17
CA GLU A 49 -11.82 -1.32 3.84
C GLU A 49 -10.67 -2.33 3.78
N PRO A 50 -10.58 -3.25 4.76
CA PRO A 50 -9.62 -4.35 4.72
C PRO A 50 -9.77 -5.21 3.45
N SER A 51 -8.69 -5.73 2.93
CA SER A 51 -8.67 -6.67 1.79
C SER A 51 -8.94 -8.10 2.28
N LEU A 52 -10.10 -8.30 2.90
CA LEU A 52 -10.51 -9.58 3.50
C LEU A 52 -11.77 -10.13 2.84
N VAL A 53 -11.82 -11.45 2.76
CA VAL A 53 -12.96 -12.23 2.26
C VAL A 53 -13.29 -13.34 3.24
N ALA A 54 -14.55 -13.44 3.65
CA ALA A 54 -15.05 -14.56 4.42
C ALA A 54 -15.80 -15.53 3.48
N ILE A 55 -15.44 -16.80 3.55
CA ILE A 55 -15.94 -17.87 2.67
C ILE A 55 -16.61 -18.94 3.54
N ASP A 56 -17.79 -19.34 3.17
CA ASP A 56 -18.46 -20.54 3.68
C ASP A 56 -17.88 -21.75 2.97
N LYS A 57 -17.21 -22.65 3.70
CA LYS A 57 -16.52 -23.82 3.16
C LYS A 57 -17.47 -24.88 2.59
N VAL A 58 -18.74 -24.88 3.04
CA VAL A 58 -19.74 -25.86 2.60
C VAL A 58 -20.30 -25.50 1.23
N SER A 59 -20.62 -24.23 1.04
CA SER A 59 -21.18 -23.72 -0.21
C SER A 59 -20.15 -23.13 -1.16
N ASP A 60 -18.89 -22.95 -0.71
CA ASP A 60 -17.81 -22.25 -1.42
C ASP A 60 -18.18 -20.82 -1.83
N GLN A 61 -19.05 -20.17 -1.06
CA GLN A 61 -19.54 -18.84 -1.37
C GLN A 61 -18.90 -17.77 -0.50
N VAL A 62 -18.61 -16.61 -1.12
CA VAL A 62 -18.20 -15.42 -0.40
C VAL A 62 -19.38 -14.82 0.34
N ILE A 63 -19.38 -14.93 1.68
CA ILE A 63 -20.44 -14.43 2.57
C ILE A 63 -20.23 -13.00 3.04
N ALA A 64 -18.98 -12.58 3.26
CA ALA A 64 -18.64 -11.21 3.67
C ALA A 64 -17.34 -10.72 3.03
N VAL A 65 -17.15 -9.39 2.96
CA VAL A 65 -15.92 -8.75 2.50
C VAL A 65 -15.61 -7.51 3.35
N GLY A 66 -14.35 -7.10 3.36
CA GLY A 66 -13.93 -5.87 4.03
C GLY A 66 -14.15 -5.91 5.54
N ASN A 67 -14.73 -4.86 6.09
CA ASN A 67 -15.00 -4.75 7.53
C ASN A 67 -15.88 -5.89 8.07
N GLU A 68 -16.86 -6.34 7.30
CA GLU A 68 -17.73 -7.45 7.71
C GLU A 68 -16.93 -8.75 7.84
N ALA A 69 -15.99 -9.01 6.92
CA ALA A 69 -15.09 -10.16 7.03
C ALA A 69 -14.08 -10.00 8.18
N LEU A 70 -13.60 -8.77 8.44
CA LEU A 70 -12.70 -8.49 9.56
C LEU A 70 -13.34 -8.81 10.92
N GLU A 71 -14.65 -8.58 11.08
CA GLU A 71 -15.37 -8.92 12.31
C GLU A 71 -15.38 -10.43 12.58
N MET A 72 -15.31 -11.23 11.51
CA MET A 72 -15.29 -12.70 11.57
C MET A 72 -13.89 -13.26 11.82
N LEU A 73 -12.83 -12.52 11.57
CA LEU A 73 -11.43 -12.97 11.70
C LEU A 73 -11.14 -13.44 13.13
N GLY A 74 -10.76 -14.73 13.27
CA GLY A 74 -10.43 -15.36 14.55
C GLY A 74 -11.64 -15.63 15.46
N ARG A 75 -12.89 -15.48 14.94
CA ARG A 75 -14.14 -15.68 15.70
C ARG A 75 -15.20 -16.46 14.94
N SER A 76 -14.86 -16.94 13.76
CA SER A 76 -15.80 -17.68 12.90
C SER A 76 -15.99 -19.14 13.34
N PRO A 77 -17.16 -19.74 13.08
CA PRO A 77 -17.35 -21.18 13.13
C PRO A 77 -16.36 -21.92 12.20
N GLU A 78 -16.17 -23.22 12.41
CA GLU A 78 -15.25 -24.05 11.60
C GLU A 78 -15.56 -24.04 10.11
N ASP A 79 -16.83 -23.87 9.75
CA ASP A 79 -17.30 -23.82 8.37
C ASP A 79 -17.00 -22.49 7.66
N VAL A 80 -16.52 -21.46 8.36
CA VAL A 80 -16.19 -20.17 7.78
C VAL A 80 -14.69 -19.90 7.87
N VAL A 81 -14.07 -19.60 6.73
CA VAL A 81 -12.66 -19.16 6.68
C VAL A 81 -12.58 -17.70 6.21
N VAL A 82 -11.71 -16.93 6.86
CA VAL A 82 -11.40 -15.56 6.45
C VAL A 82 -9.99 -15.52 5.88
N VAL A 83 -9.87 -15.00 4.66
CA VAL A 83 -8.60 -15.00 3.91
C VAL A 83 -8.31 -13.64 3.29
N TYR A 84 -7.02 -13.38 3.04
CA TYR A 84 -6.54 -12.30 2.19
C TYR A 84 -6.45 -12.84 0.75
N PRO A 85 -7.21 -12.32 -0.23
CA PRO A 85 -7.13 -12.75 -1.61
C PRO A 85 -5.89 -12.19 -2.35
N MET A 86 -5.21 -11.25 -1.70
CA MET A 86 -3.94 -10.68 -2.11
C MET A 86 -2.82 -11.20 -1.22
N GLN A 87 -1.64 -11.46 -1.79
CA GLN A 87 -0.41 -11.82 -1.05
C GLN A 87 0.76 -11.00 -1.57
N ASP A 88 1.56 -10.46 -0.66
CA ASP A 88 2.82 -9.76 -1.01
C ASP A 88 2.65 -8.69 -2.12
N GLY A 89 1.52 -7.97 -2.08
CA GLY A 89 1.19 -6.92 -3.05
C GLY A 89 0.65 -7.43 -4.40
N VAL A 90 0.49 -8.75 -4.58
CA VAL A 90 0.00 -9.34 -5.84
C VAL A 90 -1.28 -10.16 -5.63
N VAL A 91 -2.00 -10.40 -6.72
CA VAL A 91 -3.23 -11.22 -6.72
C VAL A 91 -2.86 -12.69 -6.51
N ALA A 92 -3.24 -13.25 -5.35
CA ALA A 92 -3.07 -14.67 -5.05
C ALA A 92 -4.25 -15.50 -5.56
N ASP A 93 -5.47 -14.94 -5.44
CA ASP A 93 -6.69 -15.53 -5.95
C ASP A 93 -7.49 -14.50 -6.75
N SER A 94 -7.54 -14.68 -8.06
CA SER A 94 -8.19 -13.75 -8.98
C SER A 94 -9.70 -13.69 -8.82
N GLU A 95 -10.35 -14.82 -8.54
CA GLU A 95 -11.80 -14.91 -8.41
C GLU A 95 -12.27 -14.24 -7.11
N LEU A 96 -11.61 -14.56 -6.00
CA LEU A 96 -11.88 -13.93 -4.71
C LEU A 96 -11.59 -12.42 -4.73
N THR A 97 -10.46 -12.01 -5.33
CA THR A 97 -10.11 -10.59 -5.47
C THR A 97 -11.16 -9.83 -6.29
N GLN A 98 -11.58 -10.40 -7.42
CA GLN A 98 -12.61 -9.81 -8.28
C GLN A 98 -13.95 -9.71 -7.54
N THR A 99 -14.35 -10.76 -6.82
CA THR A 99 -15.59 -10.80 -6.04
C THR A 99 -15.55 -9.76 -4.91
N MET A 100 -14.43 -9.66 -4.19
CA MET A 100 -14.22 -8.64 -3.17
C MET A 100 -14.38 -7.23 -3.75
N LEU A 101 -13.65 -6.90 -4.82
CA LEU A 101 -13.73 -5.58 -5.44
C LEU A 101 -15.13 -5.27 -5.96
N LYS A 102 -15.82 -6.22 -6.59
CA LYS A 102 -17.23 -6.05 -7.03
C LYS A 102 -18.14 -5.70 -5.87
N LYS A 103 -18.06 -6.45 -4.76
CA LYS A 103 -18.88 -6.22 -3.56
C LYS A 103 -18.56 -4.86 -2.92
N LEU A 104 -17.27 -4.50 -2.74
CA LEU A 104 -16.85 -3.22 -2.18
C LEU A 104 -17.30 -2.03 -3.03
N ILE A 105 -17.09 -2.08 -4.35
CA ILE A 105 -17.54 -1.03 -5.27
C ILE A 105 -19.07 -0.91 -5.28
N ARG A 106 -19.80 -2.04 -5.26
CA ARG A 106 -21.28 -2.04 -5.20
C ARG A 106 -21.79 -1.41 -3.90
N LYS A 107 -21.17 -1.73 -2.77
CA LYS A 107 -21.47 -1.14 -1.46
C LYS A 107 -21.29 0.39 -1.49
N ALA A 108 -20.13 0.86 -2.00
CA ALA A 108 -19.82 2.29 -2.13
C ALA A 108 -20.76 3.07 -3.07
N ARG A 109 -21.44 2.39 -3.99
CA ARG A 109 -22.39 2.96 -4.96
C ARG A 109 -23.84 2.93 -4.50
N GLY A 110 -24.14 2.42 -3.30
CA GLY A 110 -25.51 2.24 -2.80
C GLY A 110 -26.34 1.32 -3.72
N GLY A 111 -25.73 0.28 -4.27
CA GLY A 111 -26.38 -0.72 -5.12
C GLY A 111 -26.60 -0.30 -6.58
N ARG A 112 -26.26 0.93 -6.99
CA ARG A 112 -26.45 1.39 -8.38
C ARG A 112 -25.39 0.81 -9.30
N ALA A 113 -25.83 0.18 -10.39
CA ALA A 113 -24.93 -0.27 -11.45
C ALA A 113 -24.41 0.92 -12.26
N ARG A 114 -23.10 1.11 -12.27
CA ARG A 114 -22.40 2.06 -13.16
C ARG A 114 -21.20 1.34 -13.74
N PHE A 115 -20.90 1.59 -14.99
CA PHE A 115 -19.71 1.02 -15.63
C PHE A 115 -18.49 1.90 -15.33
N SER A 116 -17.44 1.33 -14.79
CA SER A 116 -16.16 2.05 -14.66
C SER A 116 -15.54 2.22 -16.03
N ARG A 117 -15.35 3.47 -16.46
CA ARG A 117 -14.81 3.75 -17.78
C ARG A 117 -13.30 3.59 -17.79
N ARG A 118 -12.63 4.11 -16.78
CA ARG A 118 -11.18 4.01 -16.63
C ARG A 118 -10.86 3.66 -15.20
N ILE A 119 -9.90 2.76 -15.04
CA ILE A 119 -9.32 2.44 -13.74
C ILE A 119 -7.83 2.71 -13.80
N ILE A 120 -7.32 3.47 -12.83
CA ILE A 120 -5.89 3.57 -12.53
C ILE A 120 -5.64 2.69 -11.32
N GLN A 121 -4.75 1.70 -11.46
CA GLN A 121 -4.43 0.70 -10.45
C GLN A 121 -2.97 0.79 -10.05
N SER A 122 -2.68 0.78 -8.73
CA SER A 122 -1.32 0.61 -8.23
C SER A 122 -0.79 -0.80 -8.46
N VAL A 123 0.51 -0.90 -8.69
CA VAL A 123 1.21 -2.18 -8.79
C VAL A 123 2.60 -2.06 -8.15
N PRO A 124 3.11 -3.10 -7.50
CA PRO A 124 4.49 -3.11 -7.03
C PRO A 124 5.49 -2.92 -8.17
N ALA A 125 6.67 -2.40 -7.85
CA ALA A 125 7.76 -2.33 -8.81
C ALA A 125 8.21 -3.75 -9.22
N GLY A 126 8.57 -3.90 -10.49
CA GLY A 126 9.15 -5.15 -10.97
C GLY A 126 8.20 -6.34 -11.10
N ILE A 127 6.87 -6.13 -11.08
CA ILE A 127 5.89 -7.22 -11.25
C ILE A 127 6.11 -8.00 -12.54
N THR A 128 5.95 -9.31 -12.46
CA THR A 128 6.05 -10.24 -13.60
C THR A 128 4.90 -10.05 -14.60
N SER A 129 5.06 -10.60 -15.81
CA SER A 129 4.00 -10.60 -16.82
C SER A 129 2.75 -11.35 -16.36
N VAL A 130 2.92 -12.42 -15.56
CA VAL A 130 1.82 -13.23 -15.00
C VAL A 130 1.03 -12.43 -13.97
N GLU A 131 1.72 -11.80 -13.03
CA GLU A 131 1.10 -10.95 -12.00
C GLU A 131 0.35 -9.77 -12.63
N ARG A 132 0.95 -9.15 -13.66
CA ARG A 132 0.31 -8.09 -14.44
C ARG A 132 -0.96 -8.57 -15.14
N PHE A 133 -0.93 -9.79 -15.69
CA PHE A 133 -2.10 -10.40 -16.33
C PHE A 133 -3.21 -10.64 -15.31
N ALA A 134 -2.89 -11.18 -14.11
CA ALA A 134 -3.85 -11.42 -13.05
C ALA A 134 -4.55 -10.14 -12.59
N ILE A 135 -3.80 -9.05 -12.35
CA ILE A 135 -4.37 -7.75 -12.01
C ILE A 135 -5.30 -7.24 -13.11
N ARG A 136 -4.87 -7.36 -14.38
CA ARG A 136 -5.69 -6.95 -15.52
C ARG A 136 -6.99 -7.72 -15.59
N ASP A 137 -6.95 -9.03 -15.37
CA ASP A 137 -8.12 -9.91 -15.42
C ASP A 137 -9.13 -9.55 -14.34
N VAL A 138 -8.67 -9.34 -13.12
CA VAL A 138 -9.48 -8.86 -11.99
C VAL A 138 -10.18 -7.54 -12.34
N VAL A 139 -9.43 -6.56 -12.87
CA VAL A 139 -9.97 -5.23 -13.18
C VAL A 139 -10.92 -5.26 -14.39
N LYS A 140 -10.67 -6.12 -15.38
CA LYS A 140 -11.63 -6.40 -16.47
C LYS A 140 -12.94 -6.94 -15.92
N GLY A 141 -12.86 -7.92 -15.04
CA GLY A 141 -14.02 -8.57 -14.45
C GLY A 141 -14.92 -7.66 -13.64
N ILE A 142 -14.45 -6.50 -13.18
CA ILE A 142 -15.29 -5.48 -12.53
C ILE A 142 -15.87 -4.43 -13.52
N GLY A 143 -15.67 -4.62 -14.83
CA GLY A 143 -16.29 -3.82 -15.88
C GLY A 143 -15.49 -2.58 -16.33
N ALA A 144 -14.17 -2.59 -16.15
CA ALA A 144 -13.31 -1.53 -16.67
C ALA A 144 -13.21 -1.57 -18.20
N SER A 145 -13.36 -0.42 -18.85
CA SER A 145 -13.12 -0.30 -20.29
C SER A 145 -11.67 0.05 -20.63
N ARG A 146 -10.95 0.69 -19.70
CA ARG A 146 -9.52 0.99 -19.80
C ARG A 146 -8.86 0.85 -18.44
N VAL A 147 -7.67 0.24 -18.42
CA VAL A 147 -6.86 0.06 -17.22
C VAL A 147 -5.50 0.70 -17.43
N TYR A 148 -5.08 1.50 -16.47
CA TYR A 148 -3.75 2.08 -16.37
C TYR A 148 -3.07 1.50 -15.14
N LEU A 149 -1.89 0.93 -15.30
CA LEU A 149 -1.09 0.44 -14.18
C LEU A 149 0.00 1.46 -13.88
N VAL A 150 0.11 1.85 -12.61
CA VAL A 150 1.11 2.80 -12.11
C VAL A 150 1.86 2.16 -10.95
N GLU A 151 3.18 2.27 -10.96
CA GLU A 151 4.00 1.71 -9.89
C GLU A 151 3.76 2.44 -8.56
N GLU A 152 3.62 1.67 -7.47
CA GLU A 152 3.27 2.16 -6.13
C GLU A 152 4.18 3.29 -5.66
N GLY A 153 5.50 3.14 -5.80
CA GLY A 153 6.46 4.15 -5.38
C GLY A 153 6.24 5.50 -6.11
N LEU A 154 5.95 5.46 -7.41
CA LEU A 154 5.65 6.68 -8.18
C LEU A 154 4.31 7.28 -7.77
N ALA A 155 3.28 6.45 -7.58
CA ALA A 155 1.99 6.91 -7.08
C ALA A 155 2.11 7.50 -5.66
N ALA A 156 2.87 6.86 -4.78
CA ALA A 156 3.13 7.34 -3.42
C ALA A 156 3.83 8.72 -3.43
N ALA A 157 4.84 8.91 -4.28
CA ALA A 157 5.54 10.19 -4.45
C ALA A 157 4.57 11.30 -4.90
N ILE A 158 3.75 11.05 -5.92
CA ILE A 158 2.73 11.99 -6.40
C ILE A 158 1.72 12.30 -5.29
N GLY A 159 1.23 11.29 -4.58
CA GLY A 159 0.25 11.47 -3.50
C GLY A 159 0.79 12.14 -2.25
N ALA A 160 2.08 11.99 -1.98
CA ALA A 160 2.81 12.74 -0.96
C ALA A 160 3.15 14.18 -1.40
N LYS A 161 2.75 14.58 -2.61
CA LYS A 161 3.01 15.90 -3.21
C LYS A 161 4.50 16.17 -3.47
N LEU A 162 5.29 15.13 -3.66
CA LEU A 162 6.68 15.29 -4.09
C LEU A 162 6.74 15.72 -5.56
N PRO A 163 7.79 16.46 -5.98
CA PRO A 163 7.92 16.94 -7.35
C PRO A 163 8.34 15.83 -8.34
N ALA A 164 7.61 14.74 -8.36
CA ALA A 164 7.92 13.51 -9.12
C ALA A 164 8.08 13.74 -10.64
N ALA A 165 7.52 14.81 -11.19
CA ALA A 165 7.65 15.18 -12.60
C ALA A 165 8.88 16.03 -12.92
N GLU A 166 9.55 16.57 -11.91
CA GLU A 166 10.74 17.41 -12.04
C GLU A 166 12.01 16.58 -12.28
N MET A 167 13.08 17.25 -12.67
CA MET A 167 14.38 16.61 -12.91
C MET A 167 15.07 16.23 -11.59
N THR A 168 14.86 17.03 -10.54
CA THR A 168 15.43 16.79 -9.19
C THR A 168 14.85 15.50 -8.62
N ALA A 169 15.72 14.60 -8.21
CA ALA A 169 15.31 13.32 -7.66
C ALA A 169 14.73 13.47 -6.24
N THR A 170 13.72 12.65 -5.96
CA THR A 170 13.10 12.50 -4.63
C THR A 170 13.01 11.04 -4.26
N MET A 171 13.08 10.72 -2.96
CA MET A 171 12.96 9.34 -2.47
C MET A 171 11.71 9.17 -1.64
N VAL A 172 10.97 8.11 -1.90
CA VAL A 172 9.80 7.69 -1.13
C VAL A 172 9.97 6.26 -0.65
N VAL A 173 9.57 6.01 0.59
CA VAL A 173 9.53 4.67 1.19
C VAL A 173 8.11 4.42 1.65
N ASP A 174 7.40 3.55 0.96
CA ASP A 174 6.02 3.16 1.27
C ASP A 174 6.02 1.84 2.05
N ILE A 175 5.77 1.93 3.35
CA ILE A 175 5.78 0.75 4.24
C ILE A 175 4.34 0.33 4.50
N GLY A 176 3.90 -0.66 3.74
CA GLY A 176 2.54 -1.20 3.76
C GLY A 176 2.31 -2.29 4.80
N GLY A 177 1.24 -3.06 4.59
CA GLY A 177 0.91 -4.20 5.44
C GLY A 177 1.70 -5.47 5.14
N ALA A 178 2.00 -5.74 3.89
CA ALA A 178 2.74 -6.95 3.46
C ALA A 178 3.97 -6.63 2.59
N THR A 179 4.09 -5.39 2.14
CA THR A 179 5.19 -4.95 1.29
C THR A 179 5.77 -3.64 1.77
N THR A 180 7.06 -3.43 1.49
CA THR A 180 7.75 -2.15 1.59
C THR A 180 8.31 -1.81 0.21
N SER A 181 7.79 -0.74 -0.39
CA SER A 181 8.23 -0.24 -1.69
C SER A 181 9.13 0.99 -1.50
N ILE A 182 10.37 0.88 -1.93
CA ILE A 182 11.37 1.96 -1.89
C ILE A 182 11.55 2.43 -3.33
N ALA A 183 11.42 3.73 -3.59
CA ALA A 183 11.57 4.28 -4.92
C ALA A 183 12.27 5.63 -4.91
N VAL A 184 13.21 5.79 -5.81
CA VAL A 184 13.84 7.07 -6.18
C VAL A 184 13.25 7.52 -7.50
N VAL A 185 12.60 8.68 -7.50
CA VAL A 185 11.78 9.18 -8.58
C VAL A 185 12.34 10.50 -9.09
N ALA A 186 12.51 10.62 -10.40
CA ALA A 186 12.87 11.87 -11.08
C ALA A 186 12.25 11.87 -12.47
N ASN A 187 11.93 13.05 -13.01
CA ASN A 187 11.48 13.22 -14.39
C ASN A 187 10.31 12.30 -14.77
N ALA A 188 9.34 12.14 -13.85
CA ALA A 188 8.18 11.24 -13.98
C ALA A 188 8.53 9.76 -14.26
N GLY A 189 9.68 9.31 -13.80
CA GLY A 189 10.15 7.92 -13.91
C GLY A 189 10.79 7.45 -12.64
N ILE A 190 10.97 6.15 -12.52
CA ILE A 190 11.72 5.52 -11.43
C ILE A 190 13.18 5.41 -11.88
N VAL A 191 14.08 5.98 -11.08
CA VAL A 191 15.54 5.89 -11.27
C VAL A 191 16.06 4.59 -10.69
N GLU A 192 15.64 4.27 -9.46
CA GLU A 192 15.99 3.05 -8.74
C GLU A 192 14.80 2.65 -7.87
N SER A 193 14.56 1.37 -7.70
CA SER A 193 13.51 0.87 -6.80
C SER A 193 13.81 -0.51 -6.26
N GLU A 194 13.26 -0.77 -5.08
CA GLU A 194 13.25 -2.09 -4.47
C GLU A 194 11.90 -2.32 -3.79
N THR A 195 11.42 -3.55 -3.85
CA THR A 195 10.22 -3.97 -3.12
C THR A 195 10.55 -5.19 -2.28
N LEU A 196 10.45 -5.01 -0.96
CA LEU A 196 10.54 -6.12 -0.02
C LEU A 196 9.13 -6.68 0.24
N ARG A 197 9.05 -8.00 0.37
CA ARG A 197 7.85 -8.70 0.83
C ARG A 197 7.84 -8.76 2.35
N LEU A 198 7.92 -7.59 2.98
CA LEU A 198 7.91 -7.37 4.42
C LEU A 198 7.10 -6.13 4.74
N GLY A 199 6.30 -6.20 5.81
CA GLY A 199 5.47 -5.09 6.24
C GLY A 199 4.85 -5.28 7.63
N GLY A 200 3.71 -4.65 7.85
CA GLY A 200 3.02 -4.66 9.14
C GLY A 200 2.53 -6.03 9.58
N LEU A 201 2.14 -6.92 8.67
CA LEU A 201 1.72 -8.30 8.99
C LEU A 201 2.87 -9.15 9.52
N ASP A 202 4.08 -8.93 8.99
CA ASP A 202 5.27 -9.65 9.48
C ASP A 202 5.62 -9.21 10.89
N MET A 203 5.47 -7.92 11.18
CA MET A 203 5.60 -7.41 12.56
C MET A 203 4.55 -8.04 13.48
N ASP A 204 3.29 -8.19 13.05
CA ASP A 204 2.24 -8.83 13.84
C ASP A 204 2.53 -10.30 14.12
N ARG A 205 3.06 -11.03 13.10
CA ARG A 205 3.54 -12.42 13.27
C ARG A 205 4.68 -12.49 14.28
N MET A 206 5.67 -11.61 14.16
CA MET A 206 6.79 -11.57 15.11
C MET A 206 6.33 -11.30 16.55
N ILE A 207 5.34 -10.41 16.76
CA ILE A 207 4.75 -10.16 18.08
C ILE A 207 4.04 -11.42 18.60
N THR A 208 3.25 -12.09 17.74
CA THR A 208 2.55 -13.32 18.11
C THR A 208 3.54 -14.41 18.53
N ASP A 209 4.59 -14.61 17.73
CA ASP A 209 5.62 -15.62 17.98
C ASP A 209 6.44 -15.29 19.25
N TYR A 210 6.81 -14.03 19.44
CA TYR A 210 7.51 -13.58 20.64
C TYR A 210 6.71 -13.89 21.92
N ILE A 211 5.43 -13.49 21.93
CA ILE A 211 4.56 -13.72 23.09
C ILE A 211 4.35 -15.22 23.33
N LYS A 212 4.16 -16.00 22.28
CA LYS A 212 4.06 -17.46 22.37
C LYS A 212 5.30 -18.09 23.00
N HIS A 213 6.48 -17.65 22.60
CA HIS A 213 7.75 -18.20 23.10
C HIS A 213 8.08 -17.73 24.51
N GLU A 214 7.99 -16.44 24.77
CA GLU A 214 8.43 -15.85 26.05
C GLU A 214 7.37 -15.97 27.17
N ARG A 215 6.08 -15.91 26.78
CA ARG A 215 4.98 -15.89 27.76
C ARG A 215 4.13 -17.15 27.78
N ARG A 216 4.36 -18.09 26.83
CA ARG A 216 3.56 -19.31 26.65
C ARG A 216 2.07 -19.04 26.45
N VAL A 217 1.72 -17.90 25.82
CA VAL A 217 0.35 -17.49 25.53
C VAL A 217 0.19 -17.27 24.03
N LEU A 218 -0.85 -17.87 23.46
CA LEU A 218 -1.26 -17.62 22.08
C LEU A 218 -2.19 -16.40 22.06
N ILE A 219 -1.86 -15.42 21.25
CA ILE A 219 -2.73 -14.27 20.95
C ILE A 219 -3.16 -14.29 19.48
N GLY A 220 -4.33 -13.74 19.17
CA GLY A 220 -4.82 -13.63 17.80
C GLY A 220 -4.19 -12.44 17.04
N GLU A 221 -4.22 -12.49 15.71
CA GLU A 221 -3.66 -11.46 14.80
C GLU A 221 -4.14 -10.04 15.13
N ARG A 222 -5.45 -9.85 15.41
CA ARG A 222 -6.01 -8.55 15.80
C ARG A 222 -5.43 -8.02 17.11
N THR A 223 -5.05 -8.91 18.03
CA THR A 223 -4.42 -8.53 19.29
C THR A 223 -2.97 -8.09 19.05
N ALA A 224 -2.25 -8.81 18.20
CA ALA A 224 -0.89 -8.46 17.79
C ALA A 224 -0.85 -7.11 17.07
N GLU A 225 -1.73 -6.89 16.09
CA GLU A 225 -1.86 -5.60 15.40
C GLU A 225 -2.14 -4.45 16.38
N ARG A 226 -3.06 -4.65 17.32
CA ARG A 226 -3.33 -3.65 18.37
C ARG A 226 -2.12 -3.36 19.23
N LEU A 227 -1.35 -4.38 19.63
CA LEU A 227 -0.11 -4.21 20.39
C LEU A 227 0.92 -3.42 19.59
N LYS A 228 1.10 -3.75 18.30
CA LYS A 228 1.96 -2.99 17.38
C LYS A 228 1.58 -1.52 17.31
N ILE A 229 0.29 -1.21 17.17
CA ILE A 229 -0.20 0.17 17.04
C ILE A 229 -0.03 0.95 18.36
N VAL A 230 -0.26 0.32 19.52
CA VAL A 230 -0.29 1.01 20.81
C VAL A 230 1.08 1.05 21.47
N LEU A 231 1.89 0.00 21.32
CA LEU A 231 3.16 -0.18 22.04
C LEU A 231 4.38 -0.24 21.11
N GLY A 232 4.18 -0.40 19.79
CA GLY A 232 5.26 -0.59 18.83
C GLY A 232 6.12 0.66 18.66
N SER A 233 7.43 0.46 18.61
CA SER A 233 8.40 1.50 18.31
C SER A 233 9.57 0.92 17.50
N ALA A 234 10.02 1.65 16.50
CA ALA A 234 11.19 1.30 15.69
C ALA A 234 12.52 1.70 16.35
N THR A 235 12.46 2.48 17.43
CA THR A 235 13.59 2.85 18.31
C THR A 235 13.33 2.34 19.72
N ASP A 236 14.36 2.29 20.53
CA ASP A 236 14.19 1.97 21.95
C ASP A 236 13.13 2.87 22.59
N PRO A 237 12.10 2.29 23.24
CA PRO A 237 11.05 3.08 23.89
C PRO A 237 11.64 3.94 25.01
N ILE A 238 11.28 5.24 25.03
CA ILE A 238 11.70 6.16 26.10
C ILE A 238 11.05 5.78 27.43
N GLU A 239 9.78 5.34 27.36
CA GLU A 239 9.00 4.87 28.50
C GLU A 239 8.45 3.48 28.20
N ASP A 240 8.47 2.59 29.21
CA ASP A 240 7.96 1.23 29.06
C ASP A 240 6.46 1.18 29.37
N HIS A 241 5.66 1.56 28.38
CA HIS A 241 4.21 1.45 28.46
C HIS A 241 3.76 0.00 28.42
N LYS A 242 2.62 -0.29 29.04
CA LYS A 242 2.09 -1.65 29.16
C LYS A 242 0.64 -1.74 28.72
N SER A 243 0.28 -2.90 28.18
CA SER A 243 -1.09 -3.21 27.77
C SER A 243 -1.46 -4.63 28.21
N VAL A 244 -2.66 -4.77 28.78
CA VAL A 244 -3.19 -6.08 29.15
C VAL A 244 -3.88 -6.71 27.94
N VAL A 245 -3.53 -7.95 27.65
CA VAL A 245 -4.12 -8.75 26.59
C VAL A 245 -4.61 -10.10 27.10
N LYS A 246 -5.61 -10.65 26.40
CA LYS A 246 -6.13 -11.99 26.65
C LYS A 246 -5.66 -12.93 25.55
N GLY A 247 -5.26 -14.12 25.93
CA GLY A 247 -4.84 -15.18 25.01
C GLY A 247 -5.20 -16.54 25.59
N GLN A 248 -4.63 -17.57 24.97
CA GLN A 248 -4.77 -18.95 25.40
C GLN A 248 -3.43 -19.47 25.92
N ASN A 249 -3.39 -19.98 27.15
CA ASN A 249 -2.21 -20.65 27.69
C ASN A 249 -1.87 -21.88 26.85
N VAL A 250 -0.63 -21.94 26.36
CA VAL A 250 -0.16 -23.03 25.48
C VAL A 250 -0.09 -24.38 26.22
N SER A 251 0.20 -24.36 27.52
CA SER A 251 0.40 -25.58 28.32
C SER A 251 -0.90 -26.13 28.89
N GLU A 252 -1.80 -25.25 29.37
CA GLU A 252 -3.02 -25.62 30.04
C GLU A 252 -4.27 -25.54 29.16
N GLY A 253 -4.16 -24.87 27.98
CA GLY A 253 -5.26 -24.72 27.04
C GLY A 253 -6.35 -23.73 27.46
N GLY A 254 -6.25 -23.15 28.67
CA GLY A 254 -7.23 -22.22 29.21
C GLY A 254 -7.01 -20.77 28.80
N PRO A 255 -8.00 -19.89 29.01
CA PRO A 255 -7.84 -18.44 28.80
C PRO A 255 -6.88 -17.85 29.86
N GLU A 256 -5.99 -16.98 29.42
CA GLU A 256 -5.02 -16.30 30.26
C GLU A 256 -4.96 -14.81 29.95
N MET A 257 -4.66 -14.00 30.96
CA MET A 257 -4.41 -12.57 30.84
C MET A 257 -2.95 -12.28 31.14
N ILE A 258 -2.29 -11.58 30.25
CA ILE A 258 -0.90 -11.14 30.42
C ILE A 258 -0.77 -9.65 30.20
N GLU A 259 0.23 -9.05 30.86
CA GLU A 259 0.68 -7.69 30.59
C GLU A 259 1.87 -7.73 29.65
N VAL A 260 1.80 -7.00 28.54
CA VAL A 260 2.84 -6.87 27.50
C VAL A 260 3.36 -5.45 27.51
N SER A 261 4.68 -5.28 27.48
CA SER A 261 5.35 -3.99 27.51
C SER A 261 5.78 -3.51 26.13
N SER A 262 6.02 -2.19 25.99
CA SER A 262 6.55 -1.61 24.75
C SER A 262 7.95 -2.11 24.43
N LEU A 263 8.76 -2.43 25.42
CA LEU A 263 10.08 -3.03 25.22
C LEU A 263 9.99 -4.44 24.61
N GLU A 264 9.00 -5.25 25.03
CA GLU A 264 8.76 -6.57 24.45
C GLU A 264 8.31 -6.46 22.99
N VAL A 265 7.39 -5.55 22.69
CA VAL A 265 6.93 -5.33 21.30
C VAL A 265 8.06 -4.80 20.43
N HIS A 266 8.85 -3.84 20.91
CA HIS A 266 10.03 -3.34 20.20
C HIS A 266 11.01 -4.49 19.84
N ARG A 267 11.36 -5.33 20.82
CA ARG A 267 12.25 -6.49 20.60
C ARG A 267 11.68 -7.47 19.58
N ALA A 268 10.37 -7.68 19.62
CA ALA A 268 9.72 -8.59 18.68
C ALA A 268 9.81 -8.09 17.24
N ILE A 269 9.60 -6.79 16.98
CA ILE A 269 9.54 -6.23 15.62
C ILE A 269 10.91 -5.78 15.07
N GLU A 270 11.92 -5.65 15.94
CA GLU A 270 13.27 -5.16 15.55
C GLU A 270 13.89 -5.89 14.36
N PRO A 271 13.76 -7.24 14.19
CA PRO A 271 14.30 -7.91 13.00
C PRO A 271 13.68 -7.42 11.68
N ILE A 272 12.38 -7.06 11.68
CA ILE A 272 11.69 -6.56 10.49
C ILE A 272 12.07 -5.10 10.23
N VAL A 273 12.09 -4.28 11.28
CA VAL A 273 12.51 -2.87 11.19
C VAL A 273 13.93 -2.78 10.62
N LYS A 274 14.85 -3.60 11.12
CA LYS A 274 16.24 -3.64 10.66
C LYS A 274 16.34 -3.95 9.17
N GLN A 275 15.63 -4.97 8.69
CA GLN A 275 15.64 -5.35 7.27
C GLN A 275 15.11 -4.22 6.38
N ILE A 276 14.03 -3.54 6.79
CA ILE A 276 13.49 -2.39 6.05
C ILE A 276 14.54 -1.27 5.97
N VAL A 277 15.17 -0.94 7.08
CA VAL A 277 16.18 0.14 7.14
C VAL A 277 17.44 -0.20 6.33
N GLU A 278 17.87 -1.47 6.34
CA GLU A 278 18.99 -1.95 5.51
C GLU A 278 18.67 -1.82 4.03
N ALA A 279 17.46 -2.21 3.59
CA ALA A 279 17.06 -2.06 2.19
C ALA A 279 17.00 -0.58 1.73
N VAL A 280 16.56 0.34 2.60
CA VAL A 280 16.62 1.77 2.29
C VAL A 280 18.07 2.21 2.03
N ARG A 281 19.02 1.76 2.85
CA ARG A 281 20.45 2.04 2.65
C ARG A 281 20.97 1.41 1.35
N ASP A 282 20.60 0.16 1.08
CA ASP A 282 21.06 -0.56 -0.11
C ASP A 282 20.57 0.12 -1.41
N VAL A 283 19.36 0.70 -1.42
CA VAL A 283 18.88 1.52 -2.55
C VAL A 283 19.74 2.78 -2.70
N LEU A 284 20.05 3.47 -1.59
CA LEU A 284 20.92 4.66 -1.63
C LEU A 284 22.33 4.35 -2.14
N GLU A 285 22.86 3.15 -1.92
CA GLU A 285 24.16 2.74 -2.41
C GLU A 285 24.18 2.48 -3.93
N ARG A 286 23.01 2.20 -4.55
CA ARG A 286 22.88 1.88 -5.98
C ARG A 286 22.58 3.08 -6.88
N ILE A 287 22.16 4.22 -6.31
CA ILE A 287 21.81 5.40 -7.11
C ILE A 287 23.07 6.13 -7.62
N PRO A 288 22.97 6.81 -8.79
CA PRO A 288 24.06 7.64 -9.30
C PRO A 288 24.44 8.79 -8.37
N PRO A 289 25.68 9.27 -8.38
CA PRO A 289 26.15 10.35 -7.49
C PRO A 289 25.35 11.65 -7.57
N GLU A 290 24.91 12.04 -8.77
CA GLU A 290 24.08 13.24 -8.98
C GLU A 290 22.72 13.10 -8.30
N VAL A 291 22.11 11.91 -8.42
CA VAL A 291 20.86 11.57 -7.76
C VAL A 291 21.03 11.52 -6.24
N ALA A 292 22.15 11.00 -5.76
CA ALA A 292 22.46 10.99 -4.32
C ALA A 292 22.60 12.43 -3.77
N GLY A 293 23.15 13.36 -4.55
CA GLY A 293 23.19 14.78 -4.22
C GLY A 293 21.78 15.38 -4.08
N ASP A 294 20.90 15.11 -5.03
CA ASP A 294 19.49 15.54 -4.97
C ASP A 294 18.80 15.01 -3.70
N ILE A 295 18.95 13.70 -3.42
CA ILE A 295 18.33 13.06 -2.24
C ILE A 295 18.92 13.61 -0.92
N HIS A 296 20.20 13.97 -0.89
CA HIS A 296 20.79 14.63 0.28
C HIS A 296 20.07 15.94 0.59
N ASP A 297 19.72 16.72 -0.43
CA ASP A 297 19.08 18.03 -0.28
C ASP A 297 17.56 17.91 -0.03
N THR A 298 16.89 16.98 -0.72
CA THR A 298 15.43 16.79 -0.62
C THR A 298 15.01 15.92 0.56
N GLY A 299 15.89 15.02 1.02
CA GLY A 299 15.56 13.99 2.00
C GLY A 299 14.73 12.88 1.41
N LEU A 300 14.08 12.10 2.29
CA LEU A 300 13.13 11.06 1.91
C LEU A 300 11.80 11.21 2.64
N VAL A 301 10.73 10.68 2.04
CA VAL A 301 9.37 10.73 2.60
C VAL A 301 8.85 9.33 2.86
N LEU A 302 8.35 9.10 4.08
CA LEU A 302 7.68 7.86 4.48
C LEU A 302 6.20 7.93 4.16
N THR A 303 5.69 6.87 3.56
CA THR A 303 4.27 6.60 3.29
C THR A 303 3.89 5.20 3.74
N GLY A 304 2.62 4.84 3.57
CA GLY A 304 2.12 3.55 4.05
C GLY A 304 1.69 3.56 5.52
N GLY A 305 1.10 2.47 5.95
CA GLY A 305 0.58 2.35 7.31
C GLY A 305 1.64 2.33 8.39
N MET A 306 2.78 1.70 8.09
CA MET A 306 3.90 1.58 9.03
C MET A 306 4.80 2.82 9.10
N ALA A 307 4.60 3.82 8.22
CA ALA A 307 5.17 5.15 8.43
C ALA A 307 4.71 5.81 9.74
N LEU A 308 3.59 5.32 10.31
CA LEU A 308 3.04 5.77 11.59
C LEU A 308 3.60 5.01 12.80
N LEU A 309 4.45 4.00 12.60
CA LEU A 309 5.13 3.32 13.70
C LEU A 309 6.07 4.32 14.38
N ALA A 310 5.96 4.44 15.71
CA ALA A 310 6.75 5.38 16.48
C ALA A 310 8.24 5.20 16.21
N GLY A 311 8.97 6.29 15.95
CA GLY A 311 10.41 6.29 15.73
C GLY A 311 10.90 5.69 14.41
N MET A 312 10.01 5.34 13.46
CA MET A 312 10.43 4.81 12.16
C MET A 312 11.22 5.85 11.35
N ASP A 313 10.77 7.09 11.36
CA ASP A 313 11.46 8.24 10.76
C ASP A 313 12.84 8.48 11.39
N ALA A 314 12.90 8.47 12.71
CA ALA A 314 14.15 8.64 13.45
C ALA A 314 15.12 7.48 13.18
N ARG A 315 14.64 6.24 13.14
CA ARG A 315 15.45 5.04 12.86
C ARG A 315 16.10 5.10 11.48
N ILE A 316 15.32 5.44 10.45
CA ILE A 316 15.83 5.59 9.08
C ILE A 316 16.78 6.79 9.01
N SER A 317 16.44 7.94 9.60
CA SER A 317 17.29 9.12 9.62
C SER A 317 18.64 8.87 10.28
N GLN A 318 18.67 8.15 11.40
CA GLN A 318 19.93 7.79 12.09
C GLN A 318 20.84 6.91 11.22
N THR A 319 20.26 6.00 10.45
CA THR A 319 21.03 5.07 9.61
C THR A 319 21.50 5.70 8.32
N THR A 320 20.65 6.52 7.67
CA THR A 320 20.94 7.11 6.36
C THR A 320 21.59 8.49 6.44
N ARG A 321 21.47 9.16 7.58
CA ARG A 321 21.85 10.57 7.82
C ARG A 321 21.09 11.57 6.94
N LEU A 322 19.94 11.15 6.41
CA LEU A 322 19.06 12.01 5.62
C LEU A 322 17.96 12.61 6.49
N HIS A 323 17.41 13.73 6.03
CA HIS A 323 16.13 14.23 6.55
C HIS A 323 15.01 13.26 6.15
N VAL A 324 14.22 12.83 7.14
CA VAL A 324 13.09 11.91 6.92
C VAL A 324 11.80 12.58 7.38
N ALA A 325 10.84 12.69 6.48
CA ALA A 325 9.52 13.24 6.78
C ALA A 325 8.43 12.18 6.58
N VAL A 326 7.39 12.22 7.42
CA VAL A 326 6.19 11.38 7.22
C VAL A 326 5.18 12.18 6.42
N ALA A 327 4.59 11.59 5.38
CA ALA A 327 3.56 12.23 4.56
C ALA A 327 2.33 12.60 5.39
N GLU A 328 1.61 13.66 5.00
CA GLU A 328 0.40 14.16 5.69
C GLU A 328 -0.69 13.07 5.87
N SER A 329 -0.85 12.19 4.89
CA SER A 329 -1.81 11.09 4.91
C SER A 329 -1.14 9.80 4.43
N PRO A 330 -0.21 9.23 5.20
CA PRO A 330 0.71 8.22 4.70
C PRO A 330 -0.01 6.96 4.21
N ARG A 331 -1.06 6.51 4.90
CA ARG A 331 -1.87 5.34 4.50
C ARG A 331 -2.57 5.48 3.15
N GLN A 332 -2.77 6.70 2.66
CA GLN A 332 -3.55 7.00 1.47
C GLN A 332 -2.71 7.59 0.34
N SER A 333 -1.39 7.70 0.52
CA SER A 333 -0.52 8.38 -0.44
C SER A 333 -0.60 7.75 -1.83
N VAL A 334 -0.53 6.43 -1.93
CA VAL A 334 -0.68 5.72 -3.22
C VAL A 334 -2.00 6.07 -3.88
N ALA A 335 -3.13 5.85 -3.20
CA ALA A 335 -4.46 6.11 -3.75
C ALA A 335 -4.69 7.58 -4.11
N ARG A 336 -4.15 8.52 -3.34
CA ARG A 336 -4.18 9.98 -3.63
C ARG A 336 -3.36 10.33 -4.86
N GLY A 337 -2.22 9.68 -5.06
CA GLY A 337 -1.42 9.85 -6.27
C GLY A 337 -2.13 9.33 -7.51
N LEU A 338 -2.75 8.16 -7.42
CA LEU A 338 -3.51 7.58 -8.52
C LEU A 338 -4.69 8.48 -8.95
N ILE A 339 -5.46 9.02 -7.99
CA ILE A 339 -6.60 9.90 -8.33
C ILE A 339 -6.14 11.22 -8.94
N ALA A 340 -5.02 11.79 -8.49
CA ALA A 340 -4.46 13.02 -9.02
C ALA A 340 -4.05 12.89 -10.50
N LEU A 341 -3.67 11.70 -10.93
CA LEU A 341 -3.31 11.44 -12.33
C LEU A 341 -4.48 11.58 -13.32
N PHE A 342 -5.74 11.46 -12.88
CA PHE A 342 -6.89 11.73 -13.76
C PHE A 342 -6.96 13.18 -14.23
N ASP A 343 -6.44 14.10 -13.43
CA ASP A 343 -6.43 15.52 -13.73
C ASP A 343 -5.13 15.96 -14.44
N GLN A 344 -4.18 15.03 -14.61
CA GLN A 344 -2.88 15.24 -15.25
C GLN A 344 -2.66 14.23 -16.41
N PRO A 345 -3.42 14.34 -17.52
CA PRO A 345 -3.41 13.31 -18.56
C PRO A 345 -2.07 13.12 -19.27
N LEU A 346 -1.24 14.16 -19.34
CA LEU A 346 0.12 14.05 -19.90
C LEU A 346 1.03 13.26 -18.98
N LEU A 347 0.96 13.52 -17.68
CA LEU A 347 1.70 12.78 -16.67
C LEU A 347 1.22 11.32 -16.62
N LEU A 348 -0.11 11.09 -16.63
CA LEU A 348 -0.66 9.73 -16.66
C LEU A 348 -0.11 8.91 -17.84
N ARG A 349 -0.06 9.49 -19.03
CA ARG A 349 0.51 8.80 -20.22
C ARG A 349 1.99 8.48 -20.05
N ARG A 350 2.72 9.28 -19.32
CA ARG A 350 4.15 9.12 -19.11
C ARG A 350 4.45 8.06 -18.05
N VAL A 351 3.69 8.03 -16.95
CA VAL A 351 3.91 7.16 -15.79
C VAL A 351 3.20 5.80 -15.91
N ALA A 352 2.08 5.75 -16.65
CA ALA A 352 1.32 4.52 -16.79
C ALA A 352 1.96 3.60 -17.81
N ARG A 353 2.18 2.36 -17.41
CA ARG A 353 2.41 1.27 -18.38
C ARG A 353 1.05 0.90 -18.96
N ASN A 354 0.76 1.40 -20.17
CA ASN A 354 -0.51 1.18 -20.86
C ASN A 354 -0.74 -0.32 -21.03
N VAL A 355 -1.80 -0.81 -20.41
CA VAL A 355 -2.44 -2.05 -20.79
C VAL A 355 -3.73 -1.62 -21.48
N GLU A 356 -3.65 -1.29 -22.78
CA GLU A 356 -4.86 -1.12 -23.58
C GLU A 356 -5.61 -2.46 -23.59
N LEU A 357 -6.85 -2.39 -23.12
CA LEU A 357 -7.79 -3.47 -23.33
C LEU A 357 -8.24 -3.38 -24.77
N ALA A 358 -7.74 -4.26 -25.64
CA ALA A 358 -8.32 -4.50 -26.95
C ALA A 358 -9.67 -5.19 -26.81
#